data_6cfff45b520e93677852146dc4bb65e0
#
_entry.id   6cfff45b520e93677852146dc4bb65e0
#
_cell.length_a   1.000
_cell.length_b   1.000
_cell.length_c   1.000
_cell.angle_alpha   90.00
_cell.angle_beta   90.00
_cell.angle_gamma   90.00
#
_symmetry.space_group_name_H-M   'P 1'
#
loop_
_entity.id
_entity.type
_entity.pdbx_description
1 polymer ?
#
loop_
_entity_poly.entity_id
_entity_poly.type
_entity_poly.pdbx_seq_one_letter_code
_entity_poly.pdbx_strand_id
1 'polypeptide(L)'
;MLAGTGSDVGKSVVATALCRIFKQDGYHPAPFKAQNMALNSYATPEGLEIGRAQAAQAEAAGVACHTDMNPLLLKPQSDHTSQVVLHGKPIGSKSAYDYWKRGERKEERGERIDFRKEVCDAFDRLAARYNPIVMEGAGSVSELNLRDTDIVNLPMARHAKADVILVGDIDRGGVFASVYGSIALQTEEDRKLIKGIIINKFRGDLRLFDDGRRMLEDICGVPVLGVIIGFRVGIPFRLTSQRLVYLVPSGHQSREIHICHLIPDIEFHPYEIFLCVTDIIQQYV
;
A
#
# COMPACT_ATOMS: atom_id res chain seq x y z
N MET A 1 3.79 -3.83 -5.94
CA MET A 1 2.94 -3.94 -4.74
C MET A 1 3.61 -3.27 -3.56
N LEU A 2 2.88 -2.51 -2.74
CA LEU A 2 3.38 -1.93 -1.50
C LEU A 2 3.09 -2.85 -0.31
N ALA A 3 4.12 -3.39 0.32
CA ALA A 3 4.04 -4.16 1.55
C ALA A 3 4.58 -3.33 2.72
N GLY A 4 4.30 -3.71 3.96
CA GLY A 4 4.74 -2.93 5.11
C GLY A 4 5.47 -3.73 6.17
N THR A 5 6.36 -3.05 6.90
CA THR A 5 6.96 -3.62 8.12
C THR A 5 5.97 -3.63 9.30
N GLY A 6 4.80 -3.01 9.14
CA GLY A 6 3.77 -2.91 10.17
C GLY A 6 2.52 -2.21 9.68
N SER A 7 1.54 -2.08 10.59
CA SER A 7 0.40 -1.19 10.39
C SER A 7 0.86 0.27 10.47
N ASP A 8 0.11 1.16 9.82
CA ASP A 8 0.32 2.63 9.84
C ASP A 8 1.69 3.13 9.35
N VAL A 9 2.49 2.28 8.69
CA VAL A 9 3.78 2.70 8.11
C VAL A 9 3.61 3.63 6.90
N GLY A 10 2.37 3.84 6.43
CA GLY A 10 2.02 4.80 5.37
C GLY A 10 1.81 4.17 3.99
N LYS A 11 1.59 2.85 3.90
CA LYS A 11 1.32 2.17 2.62
C LYS A 11 0.23 2.85 1.79
N SER A 12 -0.91 3.17 2.40
CA SER A 12 -2.07 3.76 1.70
C SER A 12 -1.74 5.11 1.08
N VAL A 13 -0.94 5.92 1.80
CA VAL A 13 -0.50 7.22 1.30
C VAL A 13 0.43 7.07 0.10
N VAL A 14 1.42 6.19 0.20
CA VAL A 14 2.34 5.89 -0.90
C VAL A 14 1.57 5.32 -2.10
N ALA A 15 0.59 4.43 -1.86
CA ALA A 15 -0.27 3.91 -2.92
C ALA A 15 -1.07 5.01 -3.63
N THR A 16 -1.64 5.96 -2.86
CA THR A 16 -2.38 7.11 -3.42
C THR A 16 -1.47 7.96 -4.30
N ALA A 17 -0.25 8.24 -3.81
CA ALA A 17 0.74 9.01 -4.57
C ALA A 17 1.15 8.30 -5.87
N LEU A 18 1.42 6.99 -5.83
CA LEU A 18 1.75 6.21 -7.03
C LEU A 18 0.59 6.18 -8.03
N CYS A 19 -0.66 6.02 -7.58
CA CYS A 19 -1.83 6.12 -8.45
C CYS A 19 -1.86 7.48 -9.18
N ARG A 20 -1.58 8.57 -8.46
CA ARG A 20 -1.55 9.92 -9.07
C ARG A 20 -0.40 10.09 -10.04
N ILE A 21 0.80 9.64 -9.70
CA ILE A 21 1.99 9.72 -10.55
C ILE A 21 1.77 8.96 -11.85
N PHE A 22 1.38 7.69 -11.78
CA PHE A 22 1.10 6.91 -12.99
C PHE A 22 0.03 7.56 -13.87
N LYS A 23 -0.99 8.19 -13.26
CA LYS A 23 -1.97 8.96 -14.02
C LYS A 23 -1.37 10.15 -14.72
N GLN A 24 -0.49 10.91 -14.03
CA GLN A 24 0.21 12.08 -14.61
C GLN A 24 1.16 11.68 -15.73
N ASP A 25 1.79 10.51 -15.62
CA ASP A 25 2.68 9.93 -16.62
C ASP A 25 1.93 9.34 -17.84
N GLY A 26 0.60 9.45 -17.85
CA GLY A 26 -0.24 9.03 -18.99
C GLY A 26 -0.66 7.57 -18.96
N TYR A 27 -0.36 6.83 -17.88
CA TYR A 27 -0.87 5.47 -17.69
C TYR A 27 -2.36 5.47 -17.31
N HIS A 28 -2.96 4.30 -17.32
CA HIS A 28 -4.33 4.07 -16.86
C HIS A 28 -4.34 3.20 -15.59
N PRO A 29 -3.89 3.74 -14.45
CA PRO A 29 -3.72 2.98 -13.23
C PRO A 29 -5.04 2.70 -12.53
N ALA A 30 -5.04 1.66 -11.68
CA ALA A 30 -6.07 1.46 -10.67
C ALA A 30 -5.46 0.94 -9.36
N PRO A 31 -6.03 1.30 -8.20
CA PRO A 31 -5.61 0.74 -6.92
C PRO A 31 -6.18 -0.66 -6.72
N PHE A 32 -5.49 -1.49 -5.92
CA PHE A 32 -6.02 -2.76 -5.47
C PHE A 32 -5.58 -3.08 -4.04
N LYS A 33 -6.52 -3.47 -3.21
CA LYS A 33 -6.26 -4.03 -1.89
C LYS A 33 -7.19 -5.21 -1.65
N ALA A 34 -6.64 -6.42 -1.65
CA ALA A 34 -7.40 -7.66 -1.58
C ALA A 34 -8.38 -7.68 -0.39
N GLN A 35 -7.89 -7.28 0.78
CA GLN A 35 -8.70 -7.15 2.00
C GLN A 35 -8.33 -5.86 2.72
N ASN A 36 -9.33 -5.08 3.13
CA ASN A 36 -9.15 -3.95 4.03
C ASN A 36 -9.89 -4.18 5.35
N MET A 37 -9.37 -3.63 6.43
CA MET A 37 -10.04 -3.59 7.73
C MET A 37 -10.23 -2.13 8.13
N ALA A 38 -11.46 -1.64 7.99
CA ALA A 38 -11.80 -0.24 8.27
C ALA A 38 -13.27 -0.07 8.55
N LEU A 39 -13.62 0.83 9.48
CA LEU A 39 -15.00 1.26 9.70
C LEU A 39 -15.45 2.25 8.62
N ASN A 40 -14.52 3.08 8.13
CA ASN A 40 -14.83 4.09 7.13
C ASN A 40 -14.92 3.47 5.74
N SER A 41 -16.05 3.64 5.11
CA SER A 41 -16.35 3.17 3.76
C SER A 41 -16.85 4.32 2.86
N TYR A 42 -17.00 4.00 1.59
CA TYR A 42 -17.47 4.91 0.55
C TYR A 42 -18.43 4.14 -0.37
N ALA A 43 -19.44 4.80 -0.92
CA ALA A 43 -20.36 4.19 -1.88
C ALA A 43 -19.79 4.31 -3.30
N THR A 44 -19.70 3.20 -4.03
CA THR A 44 -19.38 3.23 -5.45
C THR A 44 -20.52 3.86 -6.26
N PRO A 45 -20.31 4.23 -7.54
CA PRO A 45 -21.39 4.71 -8.39
C PRO A 45 -22.61 3.77 -8.47
N GLU A 46 -22.39 2.46 -8.30
CA GLU A 46 -23.46 1.44 -8.30
C GLU A 46 -24.15 1.30 -6.93
N GLY A 47 -23.79 2.12 -5.92
CA GLY A 47 -24.32 2.05 -4.57
C GLY A 47 -23.78 0.90 -3.73
N LEU A 48 -22.66 0.30 -4.13
CA LEU A 48 -21.96 -0.75 -3.41
C LEU A 48 -20.89 -0.17 -2.48
N GLU A 49 -20.48 -0.94 -1.47
CA GLU A 49 -19.55 -0.45 -0.44
C GLU A 49 -18.08 -0.80 -0.77
N ILE A 50 -17.19 0.19 -0.62
CA ILE A 50 -15.73 0.03 -0.77
C ILE A 50 -15.01 0.74 0.38
N GLY A 51 -13.78 0.32 0.72
CA GLY A 51 -12.95 1.01 1.70
C GLY A 51 -12.64 2.45 1.29
N ARG A 52 -12.75 3.40 2.21
CA ARG A 52 -12.53 4.83 1.93
C ARG A 52 -11.15 5.12 1.34
N ALA A 53 -10.11 4.41 1.80
CA ALA A 53 -8.75 4.56 1.28
C ALA A 53 -8.66 4.21 -0.21
N GLN A 54 -9.32 3.12 -0.63
CA GLN A 54 -9.31 2.69 -2.04
C GLN A 54 -10.14 3.63 -2.92
N ALA A 55 -11.20 4.23 -2.39
CA ALA A 55 -11.93 5.28 -3.11
C ALA A 55 -11.05 6.52 -3.36
N ALA A 56 -10.28 6.97 -2.35
CA ALA A 56 -9.33 8.07 -2.52
C ALA A 56 -8.19 7.73 -3.49
N GLN A 57 -7.70 6.48 -3.48
CA GLN A 57 -6.71 6.00 -4.44
C GLN A 57 -7.25 5.96 -5.87
N ALA A 58 -8.52 5.56 -6.06
CA ALA A 58 -9.20 5.58 -7.34
C ALA A 58 -9.36 7.02 -7.87
N GLU A 59 -9.73 7.96 -6.99
CA GLU A 59 -9.79 9.38 -7.31
C GLU A 59 -8.42 9.91 -7.77
N ALA A 60 -7.35 9.59 -7.04
CA ALA A 60 -5.98 9.94 -7.42
C ALA A 60 -5.58 9.35 -8.79
N ALA A 61 -6.01 8.11 -9.08
CA ALA A 61 -5.84 7.46 -10.37
C ALA A 61 -6.71 8.07 -11.49
N GLY A 62 -7.68 8.93 -11.14
CA GLY A 62 -8.61 9.52 -12.09
C GLY A 62 -9.61 8.54 -12.68
N VAL A 63 -10.01 7.52 -11.90
CA VAL A 63 -10.98 6.48 -12.28
C VAL A 63 -12.09 6.37 -11.26
N ALA A 64 -13.28 5.94 -11.72
CA ALA A 64 -14.37 5.66 -10.81
C ALA A 64 -14.02 4.48 -9.91
N CYS A 65 -14.34 4.59 -8.61
CA CYS A 65 -14.10 3.48 -7.69
C CYS A 65 -15.05 2.31 -7.99
N HIS A 66 -14.53 1.10 -7.86
CA HIS A 66 -15.22 -0.15 -8.13
C HIS A 66 -14.90 -1.19 -7.07
N THR A 67 -15.81 -2.09 -6.77
CA THR A 67 -15.64 -3.11 -5.72
C THR A 67 -14.48 -4.07 -5.97
N ASP A 68 -14.07 -4.29 -7.22
CA ASP A 68 -12.86 -5.07 -7.52
C ASP A 68 -11.59 -4.43 -6.98
N MET A 69 -11.57 -3.13 -6.70
CA MET A 69 -10.42 -2.44 -6.10
C MET A 69 -10.22 -2.79 -4.61
N ASN A 70 -11.31 -3.20 -3.95
CA ASN A 70 -11.29 -3.72 -2.57
C ASN A 70 -12.41 -4.74 -2.41
N PRO A 71 -12.22 -5.98 -2.91
CA PRO A 71 -13.28 -6.99 -2.95
C PRO A 71 -13.73 -7.46 -1.56
N LEU A 72 -12.85 -7.38 -0.56
CA LEU A 72 -13.14 -7.82 0.80
C LEU A 72 -12.87 -6.70 1.80
N LEU A 73 -13.94 -6.25 2.48
CA LEU A 73 -13.86 -5.24 3.54
C LEU A 73 -14.37 -5.84 4.85
N LEU A 74 -13.55 -5.77 5.88
CA LEU A 74 -13.90 -6.17 7.24
C LEU A 74 -14.18 -4.92 8.06
N LYS A 75 -15.37 -4.85 8.65
CA LYS A 75 -15.80 -3.75 9.54
C LYS A 75 -15.84 -4.26 10.97
N PRO A 76 -14.84 -3.93 11.82
CA PRO A 76 -14.83 -4.34 13.21
C PRO A 76 -16.12 -3.90 13.93
N GLN A 77 -16.78 -4.84 14.63
CA GLN A 77 -17.97 -4.59 15.44
C GLN A 77 -17.67 -4.72 16.93
N SER A 78 -16.68 -5.57 17.26
CA SER A 78 -16.15 -5.76 18.61
C SER A 78 -14.70 -6.25 18.51
N ASP A 79 -14.06 -6.51 19.63
CA ASP A 79 -12.70 -7.08 19.71
C ASP A 79 -12.57 -8.44 18.99
N HIS A 80 -13.68 -9.15 18.82
CA HIS A 80 -13.68 -10.53 18.30
C HIS A 80 -14.51 -10.73 17.04
N THR A 81 -15.30 -9.74 16.62
CA THR A 81 -16.23 -9.89 15.50
C THR A 81 -16.10 -8.75 14.49
N SER A 82 -16.22 -9.10 13.23
CA SER A 82 -16.28 -8.13 12.13
C SER A 82 -17.44 -8.47 11.18
N GLN A 83 -18.15 -7.44 10.72
CA GLN A 83 -19.01 -7.58 9.55
C GLN A 83 -18.14 -7.78 8.32
N VAL A 84 -18.47 -8.78 7.52
CA VAL A 84 -17.79 -9.09 6.26
C VAL A 84 -18.60 -8.51 5.12
N VAL A 85 -17.96 -7.66 4.34
CA VAL A 85 -18.51 -7.10 3.09
C VAL A 85 -17.71 -7.68 1.93
N LEU A 86 -18.37 -8.43 1.06
CA LEU A 86 -17.78 -9.05 -0.13
C LEU A 86 -18.36 -8.41 -1.38
N HIS A 87 -17.49 -7.94 -2.29
CA HIS A 87 -17.86 -7.22 -3.50
C HIS A 87 -18.90 -6.12 -3.23
N GLY A 88 -18.71 -5.39 -2.13
CA GLY A 88 -19.54 -4.27 -1.73
C GLY A 88 -20.88 -4.64 -1.07
N LYS A 89 -21.15 -5.91 -0.82
CA LYS A 89 -22.37 -6.38 -0.16
C LYS A 89 -22.05 -7.05 1.18
N PRO A 90 -22.77 -6.71 2.26
CA PRO A 90 -22.60 -7.39 3.54
C PRO A 90 -23.11 -8.84 3.41
N ILE A 91 -22.26 -9.79 3.85
CA ILE A 91 -22.56 -11.23 3.83
C ILE A 91 -22.69 -11.82 5.23
N GLY A 92 -22.72 -10.99 6.27
CA GLY A 92 -22.87 -11.38 7.66
C GLY A 92 -21.69 -10.97 8.53
N SER A 93 -21.75 -11.35 9.81
CA SER A 93 -20.68 -11.11 10.79
C SER A 93 -19.96 -12.39 11.09
N LYS A 94 -18.64 -12.35 11.21
CA LYS A 94 -17.79 -13.50 11.57
C LYS A 94 -16.88 -13.15 12.72
N SER A 95 -16.62 -14.13 13.59
CA SER A 95 -15.56 -13.97 14.59
C SER A 95 -14.19 -14.00 13.89
N ALA A 96 -13.20 -13.33 14.47
CA ALA A 96 -11.83 -13.38 13.98
C ALA A 96 -11.35 -14.85 13.88
N TYR A 97 -11.66 -15.65 14.89
CA TYR A 97 -11.31 -17.06 14.91
C TYR A 97 -11.91 -17.86 13.75
N ASP A 98 -13.22 -17.71 13.48
CA ASP A 98 -13.90 -18.42 12.38
C ASP A 98 -13.45 -17.92 11.02
N TYR A 99 -13.09 -16.64 10.94
CA TYR A 99 -12.55 -16.02 9.73
C TYR A 99 -11.16 -16.60 9.38
N TRP A 100 -10.26 -16.74 10.37
CA TRP A 100 -8.90 -17.23 10.17
C TRP A 100 -8.78 -18.75 10.10
N LYS A 101 -9.63 -19.51 10.82
CA LYS A 101 -9.67 -20.98 10.76
C LYS A 101 -10.48 -21.54 9.58
N ARG A 102 -10.29 -21.04 8.42
CA ARG A 102 -11.03 -21.36 7.18
C ARG A 102 -11.03 -22.82 6.73
N GLY A 103 -10.37 -23.73 7.44
CA GLY A 103 -10.21 -25.15 7.07
C GLY A 103 -11.30 -26.09 7.60
N GLU A 104 -11.94 -25.82 8.73
CA GLU A 104 -12.50 -26.91 9.57
C GLU A 104 -14.01 -26.92 9.84
N ARG A 105 -14.82 -25.94 9.41
CA ARG A 105 -16.27 -25.99 9.67
C ARG A 105 -17.11 -26.05 8.39
N LYS A 106 -17.83 -27.15 8.25
CA LYS A 106 -19.00 -27.26 7.37
C LYS A 106 -20.08 -26.33 7.94
N GLU A 107 -20.40 -25.25 7.24
CA GLU A 107 -21.64 -24.53 7.51
C GLU A 107 -22.81 -25.43 7.11
N GLU A 108 -23.78 -25.59 7.98
CA GLU A 108 -24.90 -26.51 7.81
C GLU A 108 -25.87 -26.12 6.66
N ARG A 109 -25.72 -24.95 6.07
CA ARG A 109 -26.50 -24.50 4.90
C ARG A 109 -25.72 -23.43 4.12
N GLY A 110 -25.16 -23.77 2.96
CA GLY A 110 -24.67 -22.82 1.98
C GLY A 110 -23.33 -23.24 1.35
N GLU A 111 -23.09 -22.81 0.11
CA GLU A 111 -21.81 -22.96 -0.56
C GLU A 111 -20.74 -22.21 0.24
N ARG A 112 -19.62 -22.87 0.44
CA ARG A 112 -18.48 -22.30 1.15
C ARG A 112 -17.80 -21.26 0.27
N ILE A 113 -17.76 -20.00 0.68
CA ILE A 113 -17.10 -18.93 -0.04
C ILE A 113 -15.58 -19.08 0.12
N ASP A 114 -14.87 -19.25 -0.97
CA ASP A 114 -13.41 -19.18 -1.04
C ASP A 114 -12.97 -17.72 -1.23
N PHE A 115 -12.66 -17.03 -0.14
CA PHE A 115 -12.24 -15.64 -0.19
C PHE A 115 -10.94 -15.43 -0.98
N ARG A 116 -10.02 -16.41 -1.01
CA ARG A 116 -8.81 -16.32 -1.82
C ARG A 116 -9.17 -16.28 -3.30
N LYS A 117 -10.06 -17.17 -3.73
CA LYS A 117 -10.54 -17.18 -5.11
C LYS A 117 -11.25 -15.86 -5.45
N GLU A 118 -12.13 -15.37 -4.58
CA GLU A 118 -12.87 -14.12 -4.80
C GLU A 118 -11.94 -12.92 -5.00
N VAL A 119 -10.88 -12.79 -4.19
CA VAL A 119 -9.95 -11.67 -4.32
C VAL A 119 -9.04 -11.81 -5.54
N CYS A 120 -8.62 -13.03 -5.91
CA CYS A 120 -7.85 -13.28 -7.12
C CYS A 120 -8.68 -12.96 -8.38
N ASP A 121 -9.91 -13.45 -8.45
CA ASP A 121 -10.82 -13.18 -9.56
C ASP A 121 -11.11 -11.67 -9.72
N ALA A 122 -11.24 -10.95 -8.60
CA ALA A 122 -11.41 -9.49 -8.62
C ALA A 122 -10.16 -8.78 -9.17
N PHE A 123 -8.97 -9.20 -8.76
CA PHE A 123 -7.71 -8.68 -9.28
C PHE A 123 -7.60 -8.92 -10.79
N ASP A 124 -7.88 -10.13 -11.26
CA ASP A 124 -7.78 -10.49 -12.67
C ASP A 124 -8.74 -9.67 -13.53
N ARG A 125 -9.98 -9.44 -13.05
CA ARG A 125 -10.95 -8.54 -13.72
C ARG A 125 -10.44 -7.09 -13.77
N LEU A 126 -9.80 -6.63 -12.71
CA LEU A 126 -9.24 -5.27 -12.63
C LEU A 126 -8.04 -5.12 -13.56
N ALA A 127 -7.11 -6.08 -13.54
CA ALA A 127 -5.90 -6.08 -14.36
C ALA A 127 -6.19 -6.18 -15.87
N ALA A 128 -7.33 -6.77 -16.25
CA ALA A 128 -7.77 -6.78 -17.64
C ALA A 128 -8.21 -5.38 -18.16
N ARG A 129 -8.47 -4.42 -17.27
CA ARG A 129 -8.99 -3.08 -17.62
C ARG A 129 -7.99 -1.95 -17.40
N TYR A 130 -7.05 -2.13 -16.47
CA TYR A 130 -6.17 -1.08 -16.00
C TYR A 130 -4.72 -1.55 -15.97
N ASN A 131 -3.80 -0.63 -16.25
CA ASN A 131 -2.35 -0.85 -16.17
C ASN A 131 -1.63 0.48 -15.88
N PRO A 132 -0.76 0.53 -14.84
CA PRO A 132 -0.47 -0.53 -13.86
C PRO A 132 -1.55 -0.66 -12.77
N ILE A 133 -1.56 -1.81 -12.06
CA ILE A 133 -2.31 -1.96 -10.82
C ILE A 133 -1.41 -1.64 -9.63
N VAL A 134 -1.78 -0.61 -8.88
CA VAL A 134 -1.09 -0.22 -7.64
C VAL A 134 -1.66 -1.03 -6.48
N MET A 135 -0.95 -2.06 -6.06
CA MET A 135 -1.40 -2.97 -5.02
C MET A 135 -0.92 -2.52 -3.64
N GLU A 136 -1.79 -2.67 -2.64
CA GLU A 136 -1.49 -2.38 -1.24
C GLU A 136 -1.71 -3.60 -0.36
N GLY A 137 -0.70 -3.97 0.46
CA GLY A 137 -0.81 -4.99 1.50
C GLY A 137 -1.51 -4.49 2.77
N ALA A 138 -1.73 -5.37 3.71
CA ALA A 138 -2.30 -5.07 5.02
C ALA A 138 -1.37 -5.47 6.16
N GLY A 139 -1.31 -4.66 7.23
CA GLY A 139 -0.48 -4.94 8.40
C GLY A 139 1.01 -5.06 8.06
N SER A 140 1.66 -6.04 8.67
CA SER A 140 3.04 -6.43 8.42
C SER A 140 3.13 -7.68 7.56
N VAL A 141 4.12 -7.74 6.66
CA VAL A 141 4.46 -8.99 5.95
C VAL A 141 5.09 -10.04 6.88
N SER A 142 5.45 -9.64 8.10
CA SER A 142 6.13 -10.50 9.09
C SER A 142 5.18 -11.17 10.07
N GLU A 143 3.87 -11.11 9.87
CA GLU A 143 2.87 -11.82 10.67
C GLU A 143 2.90 -13.32 10.36
N LEU A 144 3.98 -14.01 10.80
CA LEU A 144 4.24 -15.41 10.46
C LEU A 144 3.15 -16.37 10.90
N ASN A 145 2.47 -16.06 12.01
CA ASN A 145 1.33 -16.81 12.53
C ASN A 145 0.09 -16.72 11.64
N LEU A 146 0.03 -15.76 10.72
CA LEU A 146 -1.07 -15.57 9.77
C LEU A 146 -0.71 -15.97 8.33
N ARG A 147 0.52 -16.44 8.09
CA ARG A 147 1.05 -16.70 6.74
C ARG A 147 0.15 -17.64 5.92
N ASP A 148 -0.32 -18.73 6.52
CA ASP A 148 -1.11 -19.75 5.80
C ASP A 148 -2.51 -19.25 5.41
N THR A 149 -2.99 -18.23 6.10
CA THR A 149 -4.31 -17.63 5.89
C THR A 149 -4.24 -16.27 5.20
N ASP A 150 -3.04 -15.73 4.98
CA ASP A 150 -2.84 -14.46 4.29
C ASP A 150 -3.33 -14.55 2.84
N ILE A 151 -4.18 -13.60 2.47
CA ILE A 151 -4.70 -13.42 1.11
C ILE A 151 -4.42 -12.02 0.57
N VAL A 152 -3.62 -11.23 1.29
CA VAL A 152 -3.47 -9.78 1.03
C VAL A 152 -2.05 -9.43 0.62
N ASN A 153 -1.04 -9.99 1.30
CA ASN A 153 0.36 -9.60 1.13
C ASN A 153 1.06 -10.46 0.05
N LEU A 154 2.10 -11.19 0.43
CA LEU A 154 2.94 -11.92 -0.52
C LEU A 154 2.21 -13.00 -1.34
N PRO A 155 1.18 -13.71 -0.83
CA PRO A 155 0.38 -14.59 -1.66
C PRO A 155 -0.32 -13.87 -2.81
N MET A 156 -0.78 -12.63 -2.58
CA MET A 156 -1.39 -11.83 -3.63
C MET A 156 -0.35 -11.26 -4.60
N ALA A 157 0.84 -10.90 -4.09
CA ALA A 157 1.96 -10.50 -4.94
C ALA A 157 2.38 -11.63 -5.90
N ARG A 158 2.41 -12.88 -5.41
CA ARG A 158 2.69 -14.06 -6.26
C ARG A 158 1.62 -14.25 -7.34
N HIS A 159 0.34 -14.16 -6.97
CA HIS A 159 -0.76 -14.27 -7.95
C HIS A 159 -0.64 -13.22 -9.05
N ALA A 160 -0.41 -11.98 -8.65
CA ALA A 160 -0.27 -10.85 -9.57
C ALA A 160 1.07 -10.80 -10.33
N LYS A 161 2.05 -11.67 -9.98
CA LYS A 161 3.45 -11.59 -10.44
C LYS A 161 4.04 -10.19 -10.23
N ALA A 162 3.70 -9.56 -9.10
CA ALA A 162 4.05 -8.19 -8.80
C ALA A 162 5.37 -8.10 -8.04
N ASP A 163 6.22 -7.17 -8.43
CA ASP A 163 7.34 -6.74 -7.62
C ASP A 163 6.84 -6.06 -6.34
N VAL A 164 7.52 -6.31 -5.23
CA VAL A 164 7.16 -5.81 -3.90
C VAL A 164 8.13 -4.72 -3.47
N ILE A 165 7.59 -3.59 -3.03
CA ILE A 165 8.32 -2.51 -2.38
C ILE A 165 7.92 -2.52 -0.91
N LEU A 166 8.91 -2.70 -0.02
CA LEU A 166 8.69 -2.73 1.42
C LEU A 166 8.74 -1.32 1.99
N VAL A 167 7.70 -0.90 2.68
CA VAL A 167 7.59 0.41 3.34
C VAL A 167 7.89 0.27 4.83
N GLY A 168 8.93 0.96 5.31
CA GLY A 168 9.33 1.04 6.73
C GLY A 168 9.07 2.42 7.31
N ASP A 169 8.64 2.47 8.57
CA ASP A 169 8.40 3.70 9.34
C ASP A 169 9.62 4.01 10.22
N ILE A 170 10.31 5.12 9.96
CA ILE A 170 11.49 5.53 10.75
C ILE A 170 11.11 6.39 11.98
N ASP A 171 9.94 7.00 11.99
CA ASP A 171 9.52 7.94 13.05
C ASP A 171 9.38 7.27 14.42
N ARG A 172 9.03 5.99 14.44
CA ARG A 172 8.88 5.20 15.67
C ARG A 172 10.20 4.62 16.19
N GLY A 173 11.29 4.76 15.45
CA GLY A 173 12.57 4.09 15.73
C GLY A 173 12.59 2.62 15.34
N GLY A 174 13.78 2.01 15.37
CA GLY A 174 13.95 0.59 15.08
C GLY A 174 13.78 0.19 13.62
N VAL A 175 13.84 1.12 12.67
CA VAL A 175 13.59 0.87 11.24
C VAL A 175 14.52 -0.21 10.66
N PHE A 176 15.79 -0.24 11.09
CA PHE A 176 16.75 -1.27 10.65
C PHE A 176 16.28 -2.68 11.01
N ALA A 177 15.87 -2.88 12.26
CA ALA A 177 15.39 -4.17 12.74
C ALA A 177 14.07 -4.57 12.06
N SER A 178 13.14 -3.63 11.89
CA SER A 178 11.84 -3.91 11.29
C SER A 178 11.97 -4.23 9.80
N VAL A 179 12.80 -3.51 9.05
CA VAL A 179 13.04 -3.78 7.63
C VAL A 179 13.78 -5.09 7.44
N TYR A 180 14.92 -5.27 8.13
CA TYR A 180 15.71 -6.50 8.06
C TYR A 180 14.87 -7.72 8.48
N GLY A 181 14.17 -7.65 9.61
CA GLY A 181 13.33 -8.72 10.09
C GLY A 181 12.20 -9.06 9.12
N SER A 182 11.57 -8.03 8.51
CA SER A 182 10.52 -8.25 7.53
C SER A 182 10.99 -9.00 6.30
N ILE A 183 12.24 -8.81 5.87
CA ILE A 183 12.84 -9.51 4.74
C ILE A 183 13.38 -10.89 5.16
N ALA A 184 14.15 -10.94 6.25
CA ALA A 184 14.83 -12.16 6.69
C ALA A 184 13.88 -13.29 7.08
N LEU A 185 12.71 -12.97 7.63
CA LEU A 185 11.68 -13.92 8.03
C LEU A 185 10.87 -14.50 6.86
N GLN A 186 11.03 -13.97 5.65
CA GLN A 186 10.34 -14.53 4.49
C GLN A 186 11.02 -15.78 3.94
N THR A 187 10.24 -16.59 3.21
CA THR A 187 10.81 -17.70 2.43
C THR A 187 11.72 -17.16 1.34
N GLU A 188 12.58 -18.00 0.80
CA GLU A 188 13.46 -17.60 -0.29
C GLU A 188 12.68 -17.10 -1.53
N GLU A 189 11.56 -17.75 -1.85
CA GLU A 189 10.68 -17.31 -2.93
C GLU A 189 10.08 -15.93 -2.69
N ASP A 190 9.58 -15.68 -1.48
CA ASP A 190 8.95 -14.43 -1.12
C ASP A 190 9.97 -13.28 -1.05
N ARG A 191 11.20 -13.57 -0.57
CA ARG A 191 12.28 -12.58 -0.59
C ARG A 191 12.62 -12.11 -1.99
N LYS A 192 12.58 -13.00 -2.98
CA LYS A 192 12.84 -12.67 -4.39
C LYS A 192 11.82 -11.68 -4.98
N LEU A 193 10.63 -11.58 -4.40
CA LEU A 193 9.62 -10.59 -4.81
C LEU A 193 9.95 -9.18 -4.32
N ILE A 194 10.69 -9.06 -3.19
CA ILE A 194 11.00 -7.76 -2.60
C ILE A 194 12.15 -7.12 -3.38
N LYS A 195 11.84 -6.07 -4.15
CA LYS A 195 12.77 -5.40 -5.07
C LYS A 195 13.28 -4.05 -4.55
N GLY A 196 12.64 -3.52 -3.53
CA GLY A 196 13.04 -2.22 -3.00
C GLY A 196 12.46 -1.92 -1.64
N ILE A 197 13.03 -0.93 -0.98
CA ILE A 197 12.64 -0.43 0.33
C ILE A 197 12.31 1.06 0.19
N ILE A 198 11.23 1.50 0.80
CA ILE A 198 10.91 2.91 1.03
C ILE A 198 10.96 3.17 2.54
N ILE A 199 11.76 4.14 2.95
CA ILE A 199 11.77 4.64 4.33
C ILE A 199 10.81 5.82 4.40
N ASN A 200 9.77 5.68 5.21
CA ASN A 200 8.72 6.69 5.33
C ASN A 200 8.76 7.43 6.66
N LYS A 201 8.18 8.62 6.68
CA LYS A 201 8.04 9.51 7.84
C LYS A 201 9.39 9.97 8.41
N PHE A 202 10.39 10.13 7.57
CA PHE A 202 11.69 10.68 7.98
C PHE A 202 11.52 12.12 8.49
N ARG A 203 12.25 12.46 9.54
CA ARG A 203 12.31 13.82 10.10
C ARG A 203 13.75 14.26 10.28
N GLY A 204 14.04 15.45 9.86
CA GLY A 204 15.37 16.04 9.98
C GLY A 204 16.07 16.20 8.64
N ASP A 205 17.39 16.35 8.70
CA ASP A 205 18.21 16.51 7.50
C ASP A 205 18.51 15.14 6.87
N LEU A 206 18.08 14.96 5.64
CA LEU A 206 18.26 13.69 4.89
C LEU A 206 19.73 13.27 4.78
N ARG A 207 20.66 14.24 4.74
CA ARG A 207 22.12 13.97 4.67
C ARG A 207 22.62 13.16 5.85
N LEU A 208 21.96 13.25 7.00
CA LEU A 208 22.28 12.47 8.20
C LEU A 208 21.88 10.99 8.07
N PHE A 209 21.07 10.64 7.08
CA PHE A 209 20.61 9.27 6.86
C PHE A 209 21.30 8.58 5.67
N ASP A 210 22.22 9.22 4.98
CA ASP A 210 22.91 8.63 3.82
C ASP A 210 23.66 7.35 4.18
N ASP A 211 24.39 7.34 5.30
CA ASP A 211 25.08 6.14 5.78
C ASP A 211 24.07 5.09 6.26
N GLY A 212 22.98 5.50 6.90
CA GLY A 212 21.90 4.61 7.32
C GLY A 212 21.24 3.92 6.12
N ARG A 213 21.04 4.63 5.03
CA ARG A 213 20.53 4.05 3.78
C ARG A 213 21.47 2.96 3.24
N ARG A 214 22.76 3.25 3.13
CA ARG A 214 23.78 2.28 2.67
C ARG A 214 23.83 1.05 3.58
N MET A 215 23.82 1.24 4.90
CA MET A 215 23.77 0.14 5.86
C MET A 215 22.53 -0.76 5.65
N LEU A 216 21.36 -0.17 5.41
CA LEU A 216 20.13 -0.95 5.12
C LEU A 216 20.30 -1.77 3.84
N GLU A 217 20.82 -1.15 2.77
CA GLU A 217 21.07 -1.82 1.49
C GLU A 217 22.03 -3.00 1.68
N ASP A 218 23.14 -2.79 2.41
CA ASP A 218 24.15 -3.82 2.66
C ASP A 218 23.61 -5.00 3.47
N ILE A 219 22.86 -4.75 4.54
CA ILE A 219 22.36 -5.83 5.41
C ILE A 219 21.13 -6.54 4.82
N CYS A 220 20.34 -5.85 3.99
CA CYS A 220 19.12 -6.41 3.41
C CYS A 220 19.35 -7.02 2.02
N GLY A 221 20.40 -6.63 1.32
CA GLY A 221 20.64 -7.01 -0.08
C GLY A 221 19.58 -6.47 -1.04
N VAL A 222 18.85 -5.40 -0.65
CA VAL A 222 17.75 -4.80 -1.39
C VAL A 222 17.92 -3.28 -1.39
N PRO A 223 17.79 -2.59 -2.53
CA PRO A 223 18.01 -1.15 -2.60
C PRO A 223 16.96 -0.35 -1.83
N VAL A 224 17.39 0.77 -1.22
CA VAL A 224 16.48 1.78 -0.66
C VAL A 224 16.12 2.75 -1.78
N LEU A 225 14.93 2.59 -2.35
CA LEU A 225 14.43 3.36 -3.49
C LEU A 225 14.15 4.82 -3.14
N GLY A 226 13.83 5.11 -1.88
CA GLY A 226 13.58 6.48 -1.47
C GLY A 226 13.35 6.64 0.03
N VAL A 227 13.49 7.90 0.48
CA VAL A 227 13.20 8.33 1.85
C VAL A 227 12.16 9.44 1.77
N ILE A 228 10.99 9.20 2.37
CA ILE A 228 9.87 10.13 2.36
C ILE A 228 9.85 10.92 3.66
N ILE A 229 9.82 12.24 3.54
CA ILE A 229 9.74 13.15 4.69
C ILE A 229 8.34 13.11 5.29
N GLY A 230 8.26 12.92 6.61
CA GLY A 230 7.03 12.97 7.37
C GLY A 230 6.57 14.40 7.65
N PHE A 231 5.30 14.68 7.45
CA PHE A 231 4.68 15.96 7.78
C PHE A 231 3.91 15.85 9.09
N ARG A 232 4.01 16.88 9.95
CA ARG A 232 3.11 17.08 11.08
C ARG A 232 1.93 17.95 10.64
N VAL A 233 0.72 17.43 10.77
CA VAL A 233 -0.49 18.23 10.69
C VAL A 233 -0.49 19.18 11.88
N GLY A 234 -0.48 20.49 11.66
CA GLY A 234 -0.53 21.50 12.74
C GLY A 234 0.53 22.60 12.68
N ILE A 235 1.50 22.52 11.78
CA ILE A 235 2.36 23.68 11.48
C ILE A 235 1.74 24.38 10.28
N PRO A 236 1.38 25.70 10.39
CA PRO A 236 0.91 26.44 9.23
C PRO A 236 2.04 26.47 8.20
N PHE A 237 1.86 25.71 7.13
CA PHE A 237 2.82 25.60 6.07
C PHE A 237 2.75 26.90 5.25
N ARG A 238 3.69 27.81 5.46
CA ARG A 238 3.94 28.88 4.51
C ARG A 238 4.63 28.23 3.30
N LEU A 239 3.90 28.08 2.21
CA LEU A 239 4.43 27.73 0.92
C LEU A 239 5.43 28.81 0.49
N THR A 240 6.67 28.66 0.87
CA THR A 240 7.76 29.23 0.09
C THR A 240 8.03 28.25 -1.02
N SER A 241 7.93 28.73 -2.24
CA SER A 241 8.02 28.03 -3.50
C SER A 241 9.39 27.36 -3.73
N GLN A 242 9.83 26.43 -2.90
CA GLN A 242 11.06 25.67 -3.17
C GLN A 242 11.12 24.40 -2.30
N ARG A 243 11.15 23.25 -2.99
CA ARG A 243 11.75 21.95 -2.58
C ARG A 243 11.03 21.14 -1.50
N LEU A 244 10.24 20.17 -1.90
CA LEU A 244 9.54 19.32 -0.96
C LEU A 244 9.78 17.82 -1.05
N VAL A 245 10.56 17.30 -1.96
CA VAL A 245 10.90 15.86 -2.03
C VAL A 245 12.31 15.68 -2.51
N TYR A 246 13.15 15.07 -1.67
CA TYR A 246 14.42 14.53 -2.10
C TYR A 246 14.27 13.00 -2.18
N LEU A 247 14.25 12.50 -3.40
CA LEU A 247 14.56 11.12 -3.68
C LEU A 247 16.06 11.07 -3.95
N VAL A 248 16.78 10.26 -3.20
CA VAL A 248 18.20 10.04 -3.46
C VAL A 248 18.31 8.81 -4.35
N PRO A 249 18.69 8.95 -5.63
CA PRO A 249 18.93 7.80 -6.49
C PRO A 249 20.13 7.02 -5.97
N SER A 250 20.01 5.70 -5.95
CA SER A 250 21.15 4.82 -5.73
C SER A 250 22.10 4.93 -6.94
N GLY A 251 23.17 5.73 -6.81
CA GLY A 251 24.31 5.76 -7.72
C GLY A 251 24.02 6.34 -9.11
N HIS A 252 24.11 7.63 -9.26
CA HIS A 252 24.60 8.48 -10.31
C HIS A 252 23.92 9.85 -10.28
N GLN A 253 24.76 10.89 -10.17
CA GLN A 253 24.48 12.32 -10.31
C GLN A 253 23.09 12.83 -9.89
N SER A 254 23.04 13.54 -8.77
CA SER A 254 21.90 14.33 -8.30
C SER A 254 21.33 15.21 -9.41
N ARG A 255 20.16 14.87 -9.93
CA ARG A 255 19.35 15.78 -10.72
C ARG A 255 18.32 16.44 -9.80
N GLU A 256 18.35 17.76 -9.77
CA GLU A 256 17.31 18.56 -9.12
C GLU A 256 16.00 18.37 -9.88
N ILE A 257 14.98 17.90 -9.18
CA ILE A 257 13.64 17.80 -9.76
C ILE A 257 12.90 19.08 -9.41
N HIS A 258 12.59 19.86 -10.44
CA HIS A 258 11.73 21.03 -10.32
C HIS A 258 10.28 20.58 -10.21
N ILE A 259 9.61 20.94 -9.11
CA ILE A 259 8.15 20.83 -9.03
C ILE A 259 7.58 21.89 -9.96
N CYS A 260 6.97 21.46 -11.06
CA CYS A 260 6.23 22.33 -11.93
C CYS A 260 5.08 22.99 -11.18
N HIS A 261 4.97 24.31 -11.31
CA HIS A 261 3.80 25.08 -10.96
C HIS A 261 2.58 24.49 -11.67
N LEU A 262 1.69 23.90 -10.93
CA LEU A 262 0.35 23.61 -11.44
C LEU A 262 -0.67 23.72 -10.33
N ILE A 263 -1.55 24.67 -10.57
CA ILE A 263 -2.90 24.86 -10.09
C ILE A 263 -3.02 25.90 -8.96
N PRO A 264 -3.38 27.16 -9.30
CA PRO A 264 -4.11 28.01 -8.38
C PRO A 264 -5.53 27.45 -8.23
N ASP A 265 -6.13 27.46 -7.06
CA ASP A 265 -7.54 27.14 -6.77
C ASP A 265 -7.90 25.67 -6.42
N ILE A 266 -7.07 24.96 -5.67
CA ILE A 266 -7.54 23.78 -4.96
C ILE A 266 -7.37 24.01 -3.44
N GLU A 267 -8.48 24.04 -2.71
CA GLU A 267 -8.50 23.89 -1.26
C GLU A 267 -7.95 22.51 -0.89
N PHE A 268 -6.76 22.50 -0.30
CA PHE A 268 -6.07 21.28 0.09
C PHE A 268 -6.80 20.57 1.23
N HIS A 269 -7.29 19.38 0.98
CA HIS A 269 -7.65 18.44 2.02
C HIS A 269 -6.36 17.93 2.69
N PRO A 270 -6.32 17.71 4.03
CA PRO A 270 -5.10 17.43 4.80
C PRO A 270 -4.42 16.09 4.51
N TYR A 271 -4.76 15.42 3.41
CA TYR A 271 -4.24 14.10 3.00
C TYR A 271 -3.46 14.11 1.68
N GLU A 272 -3.19 15.27 1.08
CA GLU A 272 -2.39 15.33 -0.14
C GLU A 272 -0.90 15.30 0.18
N ILE A 273 -0.28 14.16 -0.07
CA ILE A 273 1.17 14.00 -0.07
C ILE A 273 1.62 14.03 -1.52
N PHE A 274 2.42 15.04 -1.86
CA PHE A 274 3.11 15.12 -3.14
C PHE A 274 4.38 14.28 -3.06
N LEU A 275 4.40 13.19 -3.80
CA LEU A 275 5.56 12.34 -4.04
C LEU A 275 5.95 12.45 -5.51
N CYS A 276 7.17 12.85 -5.78
CA CYS A 276 7.77 12.66 -7.09
C CYS A 276 8.56 11.34 -7.04
N VAL A 277 7.98 10.25 -7.51
CA VAL A 277 8.58 8.89 -7.53
C VAL A 277 8.96 8.50 -8.97
N THR A 278 8.82 9.42 -9.93
CA THR A 278 9.00 9.17 -11.37
C THR A 278 10.35 8.56 -11.72
N ASP A 279 11.44 9.00 -11.07
CA ASP A 279 12.78 8.47 -11.39
C ASP A 279 13.04 7.06 -10.84
N ILE A 280 12.28 6.62 -9.85
CA ILE A 280 12.44 5.29 -9.25
C ILE A 280 11.79 4.22 -10.13
N ILE A 281 10.65 4.54 -10.72
CA ILE A 281 9.85 3.57 -11.49
C ILE A 281 10.42 3.38 -12.90
N GLN A 282 10.97 4.42 -13.53
CA GLN A 282 11.57 4.31 -14.87
C GLN A 282 12.82 3.42 -14.94
N GLN A 283 13.46 3.12 -13.80
CA GLN A 283 14.62 2.21 -13.78
C GLN A 283 14.24 0.73 -13.59
N TYR A 284 13.00 0.42 -13.19
CA TYR A 284 12.58 -0.94 -12.77
C TYR A 284 11.28 -1.41 -13.43
N VAL A 285 10.68 -0.64 -14.32
CA VAL A 285 9.58 -1.01 -15.21
C VAL A 285 10.05 -0.93 -16.66
#